data_2353a50efc5b19be020a5becc3acb629
#
_entry.id   2353a50efc5b19be020a5becc3acb629
#
_cell.length_a   1.000
_cell.length_b   1.000
_cell.length_c   1.000
_cell.angle_alpha   90.00
_cell.angle_beta   90.00
_cell.angle_gamma   90.00
#
_symmetry.space_group_name_H-M   'P 1'
#
loop_
_entity.id
_entity.type
_entity.pdbx_description
1 polymer ?
#
loop_
_entity_poly.entity_id
_entity_poly.type
_entity_poly.pdbx_seq_one_letter_code
_entity_poly.pdbx_strand_id
1 'polypeptide(L)' 'MDLQFGRHLSDIQAVPIADGLKDVLINEGFTIHRILQTKPNDLAAMLGIEEYVAKIILNAAERHDYK' A
#
# COMPACT_ATOMS: atom_id res chain seq x y z
N MET A 1 -8.66 -19.20 -9.47
CA MET A 1 -8.39 -18.13 -10.10
C MET A 1 -8.65 -16.91 -9.35
N ASP A 2 -9.79 -16.64 -9.16
CA ASP A 2 -10.16 -15.46 -8.45
C ASP A 2 -9.65 -15.44 -7.03
N LEU A 3 -9.42 -16.60 -6.47
CA LEU A 3 -8.95 -16.68 -5.11
C LEU A 3 -7.60 -16.02 -4.93
N GLN A 4 -6.71 -16.25 -5.88
CA GLN A 4 -5.39 -15.65 -5.77
C GLN A 4 -5.46 -14.17 -5.91
N PHE A 5 -6.31 -13.73 -6.78
CA PHE A 5 -6.51 -12.32 -6.97
C PHE A 5 -6.97 -11.67 -5.68
N GLY A 6 -7.90 -12.32 -5.02
CA GLY A 6 -8.39 -11.80 -3.76
C GLY A 6 -7.32 -11.74 -2.69
N ARG A 7 -6.40 -12.67 -2.71
CA ARG A 7 -5.35 -12.66 -1.70
C ARG A 7 -4.43 -11.48 -1.85
N HIS A 8 -4.11 -11.12 -3.09
CA HIS A 8 -3.26 -9.95 -3.29
C HIS A 8 -3.92 -8.70 -2.76
N LEU A 9 -5.19 -8.56 -3.02
CA LEU A 9 -5.92 -7.41 -2.51
C LEU A 9 -5.99 -7.44 -0.99
N SER A 10 -6.06 -8.65 -0.43
CA SER A 10 -6.14 -8.79 1.01
C SER A 10 -4.92 -8.27 1.73
N ASP A 11 -3.75 -8.34 1.09
CA ASP A 11 -2.55 -7.81 1.71
C ASP A 11 -2.71 -6.35 2.07
N ILE A 12 -3.21 -5.58 1.14
CA ILE A 12 -3.42 -4.15 1.39
C ILE A 12 -4.49 -3.94 2.44
N GLN A 13 -5.53 -4.76 2.42
CA GLN A 13 -6.62 -4.63 3.40
C GLN A 13 -6.12 -4.82 4.82
N ALA A 14 -5.08 -5.58 5.01
CA ALA A 14 -4.56 -5.86 6.34
C ALA A 14 -3.63 -4.76 6.86
N VAL A 15 -3.23 -3.83 6.03
CA VAL A 15 -2.32 -2.78 6.44
C VAL A 15 -3.09 -1.76 7.29
N PRO A 16 -2.54 -1.33 8.44
CA PRO A 16 -3.26 -0.42 9.35
C PRO A 16 -3.22 1.03 8.88
N ILE A 17 -3.91 1.32 7.81
CA ILE A 17 -4.04 2.68 7.29
C ILE A 17 -5.52 2.94 7.00
N ALA A 18 -5.84 4.18 6.69
CA ALA A 18 -7.22 4.57 6.42
C ALA A 18 -7.77 3.84 5.20
N ASP A 19 -9.07 3.55 5.23
CA ASP A 19 -9.70 2.81 4.16
C ASP A 19 -9.57 3.50 2.81
N GLY A 20 -9.66 4.82 2.79
CA GLY A 20 -9.52 5.56 1.55
C GLY A 20 -8.16 5.35 0.92
N LEU A 21 -7.12 5.26 1.74
CA LEU A 21 -5.78 5.01 1.24
C LEU A 21 -5.66 3.59 0.71
N LYS A 22 -6.31 2.64 1.38
CA LYS A 22 -6.31 1.27 0.88
C LYS A 22 -6.94 1.20 -0.50
N ASP A 23 -8.04 1.89 -0.69
CA ASP A 23 -8.72 1.90 -1.98
C ASP A 23 -7.82 2.44 -3.08
N VAL A 24 -7.12 3.52 -2.80
CA VAL A 24 -6.21 4.11 -3.78
C VAL A 24 -5.13 3.12 -4.15
N LEU A 25 -4.54 2.47 -3.15
CA LEU A 25 -3.47 1.51 -3.41
C LEU A 25 -3.97 0.33 -4.23
N ILE A 26 -5.12 -0.18 -3.88
CA ILE A 26 -5.68 -1.33 -4.59
C ILE A 26 -6.00 -0.95 -6.03
N ASN A 27 -6.59 0.23 -6.23
CA ASN A 27 -6.92 0.68 -7.57
C ASN A 27 -5.70 0.86 -8.45
N GLU A 28 -4.58 1.25 -7.85
CA GLU A 28 -3.35 1.44 -8.59
C GLU A 28 -2.55 0.15 -8.73
N GLY A 29 -3.05 -0.94 -8.20
CA GLY A 29 -2.40 -2.24 -8.33
C GLY A 29 -1.22 -2.46 -7.40
N PHE A 30 -1.18 -1.73 -6.29
CA PHE A 30 -0.09 -1.91 -5.33
C PHE A 30 -0.32 -3.12 -4.45
N THR A 31 0.80 -3.72 -4.06
CA THR A 31 0.83 -4.76 -3.03
C THR A 31 1.80 -4.27 -1.97
N ILE A 32 1.82 -4.94 -0.83
CA ILE A 32 2.76 -4.58 0.23
C ILE A 32 4.18 -4.66 -0.29
N HIS A 33 4.49 -5.72 -1.02
CA HIS A 33 5.83 -5.91 -1.57
C HIS A 33 6.23 -4.73 -2.45
N ARG A 34 5.33 -4.29 -3.30
CA ARG A 34 5.61 -3.20 -4.21
C ARG A 34 5.78 -1.88 -3.47
N ILE A 35 4.97 -1.68 -2.43
CA ILE A 35 5.11 -0.47 -1.61
C ILE A 35 6.50 -0.41 -1.00
N LEU A 36 6.97 -1.53 -0.48
CA LEU A 36 8.27 -1.58 0.18
C LEU A 36 9.42 -1.29 -0.77
N GLN A 37 9.21 -1.47 -2.05
CA GLN A 37 10.24 -1.22 -3.04
C GLN A 37 10.17 0.17 -3.65
N THR A 38 9.21 0.97 -3.22
CA THR A 38 8.98 2.29 -3.79
C THR A 38 9.42 3.35 -2.79
N LYS A 39 10.10 4.37 -3.27
CA LYS A 39 10.51 5.47 -2.39
C LYS A 39 9.32 6.35 -2.06
N PRO A 40 9.33 6.99 -0.89
CA PRO A 40 8.18 7.81 -0.47
C PRO A 40 7.80 8.90 -1.47
N ASN A 41 8.78 9.59 -2.03
CA ASN A 41 8.45 10.65 -2.96
C ASN A 41 7.86 10.11 -4.26
N ASP A 42 8.34 8.94 -4.70
CA ASP A 42 7.78 8.30 -5.87
C ASP A 42 6.36 7.81 -5.59
N LEU A 43 6.18 7.22 -4.43
CA LEU A 43 4.87 6.73 -4.03
C LEU A 43 3.87 7.87 -3.98
N ALA A 44 4.29 8.99 -3.40
CA ALA A 44 3.43 10.17 -3.31
C ALA A 44 3.01 10.65 -4.69
N ALA A 45 3.96 10.70 -5.62
CA ALA A 45 3.66 11.16 -6.97
C ALA A 45 2.72 10.20 -7.69
N MET A 46 2.93 8.90 -7.52
CA MET A 46 2.11 7.91 -8.19
C MET A 46 0.67 7.90 -7.67
N LEU A 47 0.51 8.16 -6.38
CA LEU A 47 -0.80 8.14 -5.76
C LEU A 47 -1.47 9.52 -5.71
N GLY A 48 -0.73 10.57 -6.03
CA GLY A 48 -1.28 11.91 -5.96
C GLY A 48 -1.55 12.37 -4.54
N ILE A 49 -0.67 12.01 -3.61
CA ILE A 49 -0.82 12.34 -2.20
C ILE A 49 0.41 13.08 -1.70
N GLU A 50 0.32 13.62 -0.49
CA GLU A 50 1.44 14.29 0.13
C GLU A 50 2.53 13.29 0.49
N GLU A 51 3.76 13.76 0.46
CA GLU A 51 4.88 12.85 0.76
C GLU A 51 4.79 12.29 2.17
N TYR A 52 4.35 13.09 3.12
CA TYR A 52 4.26 12.59 4.50
C TYR A 52 3.21 11.48 4.61
N VAL A 53 2.17 11.53 3.78
CA VAL A 53 1.17 10.47 3.77
C VAL A 53 1.79 9.20 3.18
N ALA A 54 2.60 9.36 2.14
CA ALA A 54 3.30 8.21 1.57
C ALA A 54 4.22 7.56 2.60
N LYS A 55 4.86 8.36 3.44
CA LYS A 55 5.71 7.82 4.50
C LYS A 55 4.90 7.04 5.52
N ILE A 56 3.70 7.51 5.83
CA ILE A 56 2.81 6.79 6.73
C ILE A 56 2.46 5.43 6.14
N ILE A 57 2.13 5.40 4.86
CA ILE A 57 1.80 4.15 4.18
C ILE A 57 2.99 3.20 4.21
N LEU A 58 4.15 3.70 3.87
CA LEU A 58 5.35 2.88 3.84
C LEU A 58 5.66 2.32 5.22
N ASN A 59 5.54 3.16 6.24
CA ASN A 59 5.79 2.76 7.60
C ASN A 59 4.84 1.64 8.02
N ALA A 60 3.57 1.80 7.69
CA ALA A 60 2.57 0.80 8.03
C ALA A 60 2.83 -0.52 7.32
N ALA A 61 3.25 -0.45 6.05
CA ALA A 61 3.56 -1.64 5.28
C ALA A 61 4.77 -2.36 5.89
N GLU A 62 5.77 -1.60 6.31
CA GLU A 62 6.96 -2.18 6.93
C GLU A 62 6.61 -2.91 8.22
N ARG A 63 5.75 -2.30 9.02
CA ARG A 63 5.34 -2.93 10.28
C ARG A 63 4.59 -4.22 10.03
N HIS A 64 3.72 -4.20 9.04
CA HIS A 64 2.92 -5.38 8.74
C HIS A 64 3.82 -6.51 8.24
N ASP A 65 4.74 -6.17 7.36
CA ASP A 65 5.63 -7.16 6.78
C ASP A 65 6.57 -7.74 7.82
N TYR A 66 6.87 -6.95 8.83
CA TYR A 66 7.85 -7.34 9.82
C TYR A 66 7.34 -8.44 10.74
N LYS A 67 6.08 -8.65 10.78
CA LYS A 67 5.55 -9.71 11.61
C LYS A 67 5.88 -11.07 11.04
#